data_f5cdf7297ec733f67ce5f7608ece5c0a
#
_entry.id   f5cdf7297ec733f67ce5f7608ece5c0a
#
_cell.length_a   1.000
_cell.length_b   1.000
_cell.length_c   1.000
_cell.angle_alpha   90.00
_cell.angle_beta   90.00
_cell.angle_gamma   90.00
#
_symmetry.space_group_name_H-M   'P 1'
#
loop_
_entity.id
_entity.type
_entity.pdbx_description
1 polymer ?
#
loop_
_entity_poly.entity_id
_entity_poly.type
_entity_poly.pdbx_seq_one_letter_code
_entity_poly.pdbx_strand_id
1 'polypeptide(L)'
;MLFRSSERGQLGGEQYAELAALAYRQCFAAGKFVADANGQPLHFCKENHSNGCIGTSDVFYPMSPQFLLFGPSLAKSFLVPFMNYAASDRWKFPFAPHDLGTYPKANGQVYGGGERTEENQMPVEESGNLLLLMGAIAQMEGNADFAGLYWPQLEKWAEYLKAKGLDPENQLCTDDFAGHLAHNVNLSAKAICGLGAFAKLCAMRGDNTKAEEYFRIAREFARRWVKEADDGDHFRLAFDKPGTWSQKYNLIWDQILELNLFPIDVARKEMEYYKSVQNRYGLPLDNRETYTKLDWVLWTATLTRQRADFEALVEPVFRFLNETRDRSPMTDWYQTKTAKKVGFTARPVVGGVFAQMLYDKAVWKKYAGRDKTKAANWAPIPRPPAMRTVTATAREDADMEWRYTTQRPAGDWFEPDFDTSGWNTGKAGFGTRGTPGAAVRTEWNTADIWLRREFKLPDGPWKNLQLRIHHDEDAEVFINGAPAATAAGYTTDYEEVPLDAAGLAALKAGRNVIAVHCHQTVGGQYIDVGLVEIESGK
;
A
#
# COMPACT_ATOMS: atom_id res chain seq x y z
N MET A 1 17.37 -20.67 19.11
CA MET A 1 16.90 -21.85 18.36
C MET A 1 15.39 -21.94 18.48
N LEU A 2 14.64 -21.23 17.63
CA LEU A 2 13.20 -21.00 17.82
C LEU A 2 12.29 -22.15 17.35
N PHE A 3 12.83 -23.13 16.65
CA PHE A 3 12.07 -24.28 16.18
C PHE A 3 12.86 -25.56 16.39
N ARG A 4 12.30 -26.50 17.12
CA ARG A 4 12.79 -27.87 17.04
C ARG A 4 12.43 -28.41 15.67
N SER A 5 13.39 -28.98 14.96
CA SER A 5 13.20 -29.64 13.65
C SER A 5 12.05 -30.65 13.64
N SER A 6 11.69 -31.21 14.81
CA SER A 6 10.65 -32.19 14.99
C SER A 6 9.22 -31.69 14.67
N GLU A 7 8.84 -30.44 15.02
CA GLU A 7 7.45 -29.99 14.80
C GLU A 7 7.20 -29.62 13.33
N ARG A 8 8.19 -29.00 12.67
CA ARG A 8 8.10 -28.70 11.22
C ARG A 8 8.15 -29.96 10.38
N GLY A 9 8.98 -30.93 10.77
CA GLY A 9 9.04 -32.24 10.14
C GLY A 9 7.73 -33.04 10.31
N GLN A 10 7.01 -32.87 11.44
CA GLN A 10 5.68 -33.46 11.65
C GLN A 10 4.60 -32.83 10.76
N LEU A 11 4.67 -31.52 10.48
CA LEU A 11 3.68 -30.77 9.70
C LEU A 11 3.88 -30.83 8.18
N GLY A 12 5.12 -31.04 7.70
CA GLY A 12 5.39 -30.98 6.25
C GLY A 12 6.75 -31.56 5.82
N GLY A 13 7.43 -32.35 6.67
CA GLY A 13 8.70 -32.98 6.36
C GLY A 13 9.94 -32.06 6.51
N GLU A 14 11.13 -32.64 6.26
CA GLU A 14 12.40 -31.92 6.41
C GLU A 14 12.56 -30.80 5.40
N GLN A 15 12.17 -31.04 4.15
CA GLN A 15 12.22 -30.04 3.06
C GLN A 15 11.42 -28.78 3.42
N TYR A 16 10.22 -28.96 3.94
CA TYR A 16 9.40 -27.83 4.43
C TYR A 16 10.08 -27.11 5.61
N ALA A 17 10.75 -27.85 6.50
CA ALA A 17 11.43 -27.24 7.64
C ALA A 17 12.60 -26.34 7.19
N GLU A 18 13.33 -26.70 6.14
CA GLU A 18 14.39 -25.88 5.55
C GLU A 18 13.83 -24.65 4.84
N LEU A 19 12.78 -24.81 4.04
CA LEU A 19 12.05 -23.70 3.41
C LEU A 19 11.59 -22.68 4.45
N ALA A 20 10.95 -23.16 5.53
CA ALA A 20 10.47 -22.28 6.59
C ALA A 20 11.61 -21.56 7.32
N ALA A 21 12.79 -22.17 7.47
CA ALA A 21 13.95 -21.54 8.08
C ALA A 21 14.52 -20.40 7.23
N LEU A 22 14.56 -20.57 5.92
CA LEU A 22 14.97 -19.53 4.96
C LEU A 22 13.94 -18.40 4.92
N ALA A 23 12.66 -18.75 4.76
CA ALA A 23 11.55 -17.80 4.70
C ALA A 23 11.47 -16.93 5.96
N TYR A 24 11.66 -17.51 7.15
CA TYR A 24 11.65 -16.79 8.41
C TYR A 24 12.62 -15.60 8.43
N ARG A 25 13.84 -15.85 8.00
CA ARG A 25 14.88 -14.82 7.98
C ARG A 25 14.60 -13.73 6.97
N GLN A 26 14.25 -14.11 5.75
CA GLN A 26 13.99 -13.15 4.68
C GLN A 26 12.76 -12.29 4.96
N CYS A 27 11.67 -12.90 5.42
CA CYS A 27 10.43 -12.21 5.71
C CYS A 27 10.63 -11.08 6.73
N PHE A 28 11.31 -11.33 7.85
CA PHE A 28 11.59 -10.29 8.83
C PHE A 28 12.64 -9.27 8.35
N ALA A 29 13.62 -9.69 7.57
CA ALA A 29 14.64 -8.78 7.04
C ALA A 29 14.11 -7.84 5.95
N ALA A 30 13.02 -8.21 5.29
CA ALA A 30 12.44 -7.47 4.17
C ALA A 30 11.52 -6.31 4.60
N GLY A 31 11.56 -5.91 5.85
CA GLY A 31 10.81 -4.78 6.40
C GLY A 31 11.63 -3.98 7.40
N LYS A 32 10.99 -2.97 7.98
CA LYS A 32 11.58 -2.12 9.01
C LYS A 32 10.69 -2.12 10.25
N PHE A 33 11.24 -2.53 11.38
CA PHE A 33 10.61 -2.34 12.68
C PHE A 33 11.02 -0.99 13.25
N VAL A 34 10.04 -0.25 13.76
CA VAL A 34 10.21 0.99 14.49
C VAL A 34 9.30 0.97 15.73
N ALA A 35 9.52 1.89 16.65
CA ALA A 35 8.63 2.11 17.77
C ALA A 35 7.69 3.29 17.48
N ASP A 36 6.41 3.11 17.79
CA ASP A 36 5.47 4.22 17.88
C ASP A 36 5.81 5.14 19.07
N ALA A 37 5.20 6.32 19.15
CA ALA A 37 5.43 7.28 20.24
C ALA A 37 5.21 6.67 21.64
N ASN A 38 4.33 5.68 21.76
CA ASN A 38 4.07 4.93 23.00
C ASN A 38 4.96 3.68 23.18
N GLY A 39 5.98 3.49 22.32
CA GLY A 39 6.84 2.31 22.37
C GLY A 39 6.22 1.04 21.75
N GLN A 40 5.02 1.12 21.19
CA GLN A 40 4.41 -0.02 20.51
C GLN A 40 5.17 -0.35 19.20
N PRO A 41 5.32 -1.64 18.81
CA PRO A 41 6.01 -1.99 17.60
C PRO A 41 5.19 -1.61 16.35
N LEU A 42 5.83 -0.97 15.39
CA LEU A 42 5.32 -0.76 14.04
C LEU A 42 6.25 -1.44 13.04
N HIS A 43 5.68 -2.04 12.01
CA HIS A 43 6.41 -2.71 10.95
C HIS A 43 5.99 -2.18 9.59
N PHE A 44 6.96 -1.77 8.80
CA PHE A 44 6.79 -1.36 7.41
C PHE A 44 7.44 -2.39 6.50
N CYS A 45 6.65 -3.24 5.87
CA CYS A 45 7.13 -4.14 4.84
C CYS A 45 7.55 -3.35 3.61
N LYS A 46 8.55 -3.84 2.88
CA LYS A 46 9.09 -3.18 1.69
C LYS A 46 8.84 -4.04 0.46
N GLU A 47 8.43 -3.41 -0.60
CA GLU A 47 8.44 -4.02 -1.90
C GLU A 47 9.84 -4.01 -2.50
N ASN A 48 10.72 -4.81 -1.90
CA ASN A 48 12.08 -4.94 -2.38
C ASN A 48 12.09 -5.47 -3.81
N HIS A 49 12.84 -4.81 -4.67
CA HIS A 49 13.01 -5.20 -6.06
C HIS A 49 11.71 -5.28 -6.90
N SER A 50 10.71 -4.47 -6.56
CA SER A 50 9.51 -4.24 -7.37
C SER A 50 9.29 -2.73 -7.60
N ASN A 51 8.26 -2.12 -7.04
CA ASN A 51 7.93 -0.70 -7.24
C ASN A 51 8.46 0.25 -6.16
N GLY A 52 9.01 -0.28 -5.06
CA GLY A 52 9.56 0.51 -3.96
C GLY A 52 8.54 1.00 -2.94
N CYS A 53 7.27 0.59 -3.02
CA CYS A 53 6.26 0.91 -2.02
C CYS A 53 6.56 0.28 -0.66
N ILE A 54 6.01 0.86 0.40
CA ILE A 54 6.08 0.34 1.77
C ILE A 54 4.68 0.19 2.36
N GLY A 55 4.55 -0.77 3.29
CA GLY A 55 3.26 -1.06 3.91
C GLY A 55 2.20 -1.47 2.89
N THR A 56 2.62 -2.17 1.84
CA THR A 56 1.75 -2.58 0.73
C THR A 56 0.87 -3.74 1.14
N SER A 57 -0.43 -3.62 0.91
CA SER A 57 -1.42 -4.60 1.37
C SER A 57 -1.27 -5.97 0.70
N ASP A 58 -1.09 -6.02 -0.60
CA ASP A 58 -0.88 -7.27 -1.35
C ASP A 58 0.51 -7.91 -1.10
N VAL A 59 1.40 -7.22 -0.38
CA VAL A 59 2.68 -7.75 0.11
C VAL A 59 2.58 -8.24 1.56
N PHE A 60 1.95 -7.47 2.46
CA PHE A 60 1.80 -7.97 3.82
C PHE A 60 0.71 -9.06 3.95
N TYR A 61 -0.20 -9.16 3.02
CA TYR A 61 -1.18 -10.24 2.99
C TYR A 61 -0.52 -11.62 2.86
N PRO A 62 0.29 -11.92 1.83
CA PRO A 62 1.02 -13.20 1.79
C PRO A 62 2.09 -13.32 2.88
N MET A 63 2.66 -12.24 3.39
CA MET A 63 3.59 -12.23 4.52
C MET A 63 2.92 -12.66 5.83
N SER A 64 1.64 -12.41 5.99
CA SER A 64 0.91 -12.43 7.26
C SER A 64 0.94 -13.76 8.03
N PRO A 65 0.96 -14.96 7.42
CA PRO A 65 1.00 -16.20 8.17
C PRO A 65 2.16 -16.30 9.15
N GLN A 66 3.35 -15.79 8.79
CA GLN A 66 4.48 -15.74 9.72
C GLN A 66 4.21 -14.81 10.90
N PHE A 67 3.68 -13.64 10.65
CA PHE A 67 3.38 -12.65 11.70
C PHE A 67 2.25 -13.12 12.62
N LEU A 68 1.18 -13.66 12.05
CA LEU A 68 0.07 -14.26 12.81
C LEU A 68 0.54 -15.41 13.68
N LEU A 69 1.41 -16.27 13.17
CA LEU A 69 1.94 -17.42 13.93
C LEU A 69 2.71 -16.97 15.18
N PHE A 70 3.51 -15.91 15.07
CA PHE A 70 4.41 -15.50 16.15
C PHE A 70 3.82 -14.51 17.14
N GLY A 71 2.66 -13.94 16.88
CA GLY A 71 1.92 -13.20 17.87
C GLY A 71 1.07 -12.05 17.38
N PRO A 72 0.05 -11.70 18.17
CA PRO A 72 -0.87 -10.62 17.84
C PRO A 72 -0.19 -9.26 17.70
N SER A 73 0.80 -8.93 18.53
CA SER A 73 1.53 -7.66 18.43
C SER A 73 2.28 -7.52 17.11
N LEU A 74 2.85 -8.62 16.60
CA LEU A 74 3.51 -8.63 15.29
C LEU A 74 2.52 -8.47 14.16
N ALA A 75 1.37 -9.16 14.19
CA ALA A 75 0.33 -9.00 13.19
C ALA A 75 -0.26 -7.58 13.20
N LYS A 76 -0.50 -7.01 14.37
CA LYS A 76 -1.00 -5.64 14.53
C LYS A 76 0.03 -4.59 14.09
N SER A 77 1.33 -4.86 14.26
CA SER A 77 2.40 -3.89 13.99
C SER A 77 2.43 -3.38 12.55
N PHE A 78 2.10 -4.21 11.56
CA PHE A 78 2.03 -3.75 10.16
C PHE A 78 0.64 -3.23 9.77
N LEU A 79 -0.41 -3.64 10.49
CA LEU A 79 -1.76 -3.16 10.21
C LEU A 79 -2.01 -1.76 10.76
N VAL A 80 -1.49 -1.41 11.94
CA VAL A 80 -1.77 -0.11 12.58
C VAL A 80 -1.43 1.08 11.69
N PRO A 81 -0.21 1.22 11.13
CA PRO A 81 0.08 2.37 10.26
C PRO A 81 -0.81 2.41 9.02
N PHE A 82 -1.13 1.24 8.46
CA PHE A 82 -2.02 1.12 7.31
C PHE A 82 -3.46 1.52 7.63
N MET A 83 -4.02 0.99 8.71
CA MET A 83 -5.39 1.27 9.13
C MET A 83 -5.56 2.73 9.58
N ASN A 84 -4.54 3.30 10.21
CA ASN A 84 -4.53 4.72 10.56
C ASN A 84 -4.59 5.61 9.31
N TYR A 85 -3.83 5.28 8.29
CA TYR A 85 -3.90 5.98 7.01
C TYR A 85 -5.27 5.82 6.34
N ALA A 86 -5.78 4.59 6.26
CA ALA A 86 -7.10 4.30 5.68
C ALA A 86 -8.26 4.97 6.44
N ALA A 87 -8.09 5.24 7.74
CA ALA A 87 -9.07 5.93 8.58
C ALA A 87 -8.93 7.46 8.55
N SER A 88 -7.89 7.99 7.94
CA SER A 88 -7.65 9.44 7.85
C SER A 88 -8.53 10.10 6.76
N ASP A 89 -8.65 11.43 6.84
CA ASP A 89 -9.38 12.22 5.83
C ASP A 89 -8.71 12.20 4.44
N ARG A 90 -7.50 11.67 4.34
CA ARG A 90 -6.77 11.55 3.07
C ARG A 90 -7.36 10.45 2.19
N TRP A 91 -7.73 9.30 2.77
CA TRP A 91 -8.27 8.18 1.99
C TRP A 91 -9.80 8.29 1.89
N LYS A 92 -10.29 8.69 0.71
CA LYS A 92 -11.71 8.99 0.49
C LYS A 92 -12.48 7.89 -0.25
N PHE A 93 -11.78 6.91 -0.82
CA PHE A 93 -12.41 5.85 -1.62
C PHE A 93 -13.18 4.85 -0.74
N PRO A 94 -14.18 4.15 -1.32
CA PRO A 94 -15.01 3.20 -0.58
C PRO A 94 -14.33 1.84 -0.31
N PHE A 95 -13.11 1.65 -0.78
CA PHE A 95 -12.30 0.44 -0.66
C PHE A 95 -10.98 0.71 0.06
N ALA A 96 -10.22 -0.35 0.39
CA ALA A 96 -8.95 -0.22 1.09
C ALA A 96 -7.83 0.30 0.17
N PRO A 97 -6.87 1.08 0.71
CA PRO A 97 -5.70 1.54 -0.03
C PRO A 97 -4.73 0.38 -0.37
N HIS A 98 -3.86 0.61 -1.34
CA HIS A 98 -2.82 -0.35 -1.72
C HIS A 98 -1.56 -0.25 -0.85
N ASP A 99 -1.02 0.94 -0.62
CA ASP A 99 0.25 1.17 0.08
C ASP A 99 0.26 2.43 0.95
N LEU A 100 1.36 2.64 1.65
CA LEU A 100 1.59 3.82 2.50
C LEU A 100 2.52 4.85 1.87
N GLY A 101 3.05 4.61 0.68
CA GLY A 101 3.99 5.50 0.00
C GLY A 101 5.25 4.81 -0.50
N THR A 102 6.17 5.59 -1.06
CA THR A 102 7.47 5.10 -1.54
C THR A 102 8.51 5.19 -0.43
N TYR A 103 9.30 4.12 -0.24
CA TYR A 103 10.40 4.11 0.73
C TYR A 103 11.35 5.32 0.53
N PRO A 104 11.77 6.01 1.60
CA PRO A 104 11.54 5.72 3.02
C PRO A 104 10.32 6.43 3.64
N LYS A 105 9.48 7.08 2.86
CA LYS A 105 8.37 7.90 3.33
C LYS A 105 7.07 7.11 3.36
N ALA A 106 6.39 7.06 4.52
CA ALA A 106 5.03 6.55 4.66
C ALA A 106 4.04 7.72 4.65
N ASN A 107 3.93 8.40 3.51
CA ASN A 107 3.22 9.68 3.37
C ASN A 107 1.97 9.59 2.48
N GLY A 108 1.41 8.42 2.29
CA GLY A 108 0.19 8.15 1.54
C GLY A 108 0.42 7.35 0.28
N GLN A 109 -0.64 6.73 -0.24
CA GLN A 109 -0.57 5.85 -1.38
C GLN A 109 -0.02 6.54 -2.64
N VAL A 110 0.88 5.83 -3.32
CA VAL A 110 1.47 6.28 -4.60
C VAL A 110 1.11 5.36 -5.77
N TYR A 111 0.72 4.11 -5.52
CA TYR A 111 0.36 3.17 -6.57
C TYR A 111 -0.96 3.56 -7.25
N GLY A 112 -1.11 3.18 -8.55
CA GLY A 112 -2.30 3.47 -9.34
C GLY A 112 -2.61 4.96 -9.40
N GLY A 113 -3.87 5.32 -9.22
CA GLY A 113 -4.33 6.72 -9.14
C GLY A 113 -3.97 7.45 -7.85
N GLY A 114 -3.22 6.81 -6.94
CA GLY A 114 -2.86 7.37 -5.64
C GLY A 114 -4.09 7.73 -4.81
N GLU A 115 -4.09 8.91 -4.22
CA GLU A 115 -5.22 9.45 -3.44
C GLU A 115 -6.24 10.23 -4.31
N ARG A 116 -6.04 10.29 -5.63
CA ARG A 116 -6.72 11.24 -6.52
C ARG A 116 -7.79 10.61 -7.39
N THR A 117 -7.54 9.41 -7.94
CA THR A 117 -8.44 8.73 -8.88
C THR A 117 -8.56 7.24 -8.57
N GLU A 118 -9.62 6.61 -9.09
CA GLU A 118 -9.81 5.16 -9.00
C GLU A 118 -9.05 4.39 -10.11
N GLU A 119 -8.31 5.08 -10.94
CA GLU A 119 -7.54 4.47 -12.03
C GLU A 119 -6.47 3.53 -11.48
N ASN A 120 -6.40 2.31 -12.04
CA ASN A 120 -5.45 1.27 -11.65
C ASN A 120 -5.43 0.94 -10.15
N GLN A 121 -6.52 1.18 -9.42
CA GLN A 121 -6.69 0.72 -8.05
C GLN A 121 -6.96 -0.79 -7.99
N MET A 122 -6.80 -1.37 -6.80
CA MET A 122 -7.02 -2.81 -6.55
C MET A 122 -8.13 -3.03 -5.49
N PRO A 123 -9.35 -2.54 -5.72
CA PRO A 123 -10.35 -2.34 -4.67
C PRO A 123 -10.84 -3.63 -4.00
N VAL A 124 -11.11 -4.69 -4.77
CA VAL A 124 -11.57 -5.99 -4.23
C VAL A 124 -10.42 -6.72 -3.56
N GLU A 125 -9.23 -6.65 -4.17
CA GLU A 125 -8.00 -7.26 -3.65
C GLU A 125 -7.69 -6.73 -2.24
N GLU A 126 -7.56 -5.42 -2.09
CA GLU A 126 -7.10 -4.83 -0.85
C GLU A 126 -8.16 -4.87 0.26
N SER A 127 -9.43 -4.65 -0.09
CA SER A 127 -10.53 -4.77 0.88
C SER A 127 -10.65 -6.20 1.42
N GLY A 128 -10.48 -7.20 0.56
CA GLY A 128 -10.46 -8.61 0.94
C GLY A 128 -9.29 -8.93 1.89
N ASN A 129 -8.09 -8.46 1.57
CA ASN A 129 -6.90 -8.64 2.39
C ASN A 129 -7.13 -8.19 3.83
N LEU A 130 -7.65 -6.99 4.00
CA LEU A 130 -7.81 -6.39 5.34
C LEU A 130 -8.91 -7.08 6.16
N LEU A 131 -10.06 -7.42 5.56
CA LEU A 131 -11.12 -8.14 6.28
C LEU A 131 -10.64 -9.53 6.75
N LEU A 132 -9.88 -10.24 5.92
CA LEU A 132 -9.31 -11.55 6.27
C LEU A 132 -8.30 -11.44 7.40
N LEU A 133 -7.39 -10.47 7.34
CA LEU A 133 -6.37 -10.27 8.38
C LEU A 133 -6.98 -9.83 9.72
N MET A 134 -7.98 -8.96 9.71
CA MET A 134 -8.72 -8.58 10.91
C MET A 134 -9.47 -9.78 11.53
N GLY A 135 -10.08 -10.61 10.69
CA GLY A 135 -10.70 -11.86 11.12
C GLY A 135 -9.71 -12.85 11.73
N ALA A 136 -8.51 -12.95 11.17
CA ALA A 136 -7.45 -13.82 11.68
C ALA A 136 -6.91 -13.35 13.04
N ILE A 137 -6.73 -12.05 13.24
CA ILE A 137 -6.34 -11.49 14.54
C ILE A 137 -7.43 -11.74 15.58
N ALA A 138 -8.69 -11.47 15.23
CA ALA A 138 -9.82 -11.68 16.12
C ALA A 138 -9.95 -13.16 16.54
N GLN A 139 -9.76 -14.10 15.61
CA GLN A 139 -9.75 -15.53 15.92
C GLN A 139 -8.60 -15.91 16.86
N MET A 140 -7.42 -15.36 16.65
CA MET A 140 -6.24 -15.62 17.48
C MET A 140 -6.42 -15.10 18.90
N GLU A 141 -7.01 -13.91 19.05
CA GLU A 141 -7.24 -13.26 20.36
C GLU A 141 -8.53 -13.72 21.04
N GLY A 142 -9.48 -14.29 20.31
CA GLY A 142 -10.79 -14.69 20.79
C GLY A 142 -11.76 -13.52 21.01
N ASN A 143 -11.45 -12.34 20.49
CA ASN A 143 -12.28 -11.13 20.53
C ASN A 143 -12.03 -10.25 19.31
N ALA A 144 -12.91 -9.29 19.06
CA ALA A 144 -12.82 -8.35 17.93
C ALA A 144 -12.44 -6.93 18.37
N ASP A 145 -11.76 -6.75 19.51
CA ASP A 145 -11.44 -5.43 20.07
C ASP A 145 -10.56 -4.61 19.13
N PHE A 146 -9.52 -5.24 18.56
CA PHE A 146 -8.66 -4.56 17.60
C PHE A 146 -9.40 -4.14 16.33
N ALA A 147 -10.23 -5.01 15.77
CA ALA A 147 -11.09 -4.66 14.63
C ALA A 147 -12.06 -3.53 14.97
N GLY A 148 -12.54 -3.48 16.22
CA GLY A 148 -13.41 -2.44 16.74
C GLY A 148 -12.85 -1.03 16.66
N LEU A 149 -11.50 -0.86 16.70
CA LEU A 149 -10.84 0.45 16.55
C LEU A 149 -11.04 1.05 15.14
N TYR A 150 -11.26 0.21 14.14
CA TYR A 150 -11.35 0.59 12.73
C TYR A 150 -12.69 0.18 12.10
N TRP A 151 -13.72 0.02 12.93
CA TRP A 151 -14.99 -0.55 12.50
C TRP A 151 -15.63 0.15 11.30
N PRO A 152 -15.69 1.50 11.21
CA PRO A 152 -16.27 2.19 10.07
C PRO A 152 -15.59 1.83 8.73
N GLN A 153 -14.28 1.62 8.73
CA GLN A 153 -13.54 1.21 7.53
C GLN A 153 -13.88 -0.22 7.13
N LEU A 154 -13.94 -1.14 8.10
CA LEU A 154 -14.28 -2.53 7.85
C LEU A 154 -15.70 -2.70 7.31
N GLU A 155 -16.68 -1.95 7.85
CA GLU A 155 -18.05 -1.92 7.32
C GLU A 155 -18.09 -1.40 5.88
N LYS A 156 -17.40 -0.28 5.60
CA LYS A 156 -17.32 0.29 4.25
C LYS A 156 -16.75 -0.72 3.25
N TRP A 157 -15.69 -1.42 3.61
CA TRP A 157 -15.06 -2.41 2.74
C TRP A 157 -15.91 -3.68 2.57
N ALA A 158 -16.61 -4.10 3.61
CA ALA A 158 -17.55 -5.22 3.51
C ALA A 158 -18.74 -4.88 2.58
N GLU A 159 -19.28 -3.67 2.66
CA GLU A 159 -20.31 -3.20 1.71
C GLU A 159 -19.77 -3.13 0.27
N TYR A 160 -18.52 -2.69 0.09
CA TYR A 160 -17.88 -2.69 -1.21
C TYR A 160 -17.76 -4.12 -1.79
N LEU A 161 -17.25 -5.07 -0.99
CA LEU A 161 -17.16 -6.48 -1.42
C LEU A 161 -18.52 -7.13 -1.68
N LYS A 162 -19.55 -6.77 -0.91
CA LYS A 162 -20.93 -7.20 -1.14
C LYS A 162 -21.46 -6.74 -2.52
N ALA A 163 -21.08 -5.53 -2.93
CA ALA A 163 -21.50 -4.95 -4.21
C ALA A 163 -20.67 -5.43 -5.41
N LYS A 164 -19.35 -5.61 -5.23
CA LYS A 164 -18.38 -5.77 -6.32
C LYS A 164 -17.53 -7.05 -6.25
N GLY A 165 -17.60 -7.82 -5.17
CA GLY A 165 -16.64 -8.90 -4.89
C GLY A 165 -16.96 -10.24 -5.56
N LEU A 166 -18.23 -10.54 -5.91
CA LEU A 166 -18.59 -11.82 -6.51
C LEU A 166 -18.03 -11.95 -7.93
N ASP A 167 -18.20 -10.92 -8.73
CA ASP A 167 -17.70 -10.86 -10.10
C ASP A 167 -16.85 -9.57 -10.27
N PRO A 168 -15.55 -9.64 -9.93
CA PRO A 168 -14.70 -8.47 -9.90
C PRO A 168 -14.52 -7.83 -11.27
N GLU A 169 -14.62 -6.50 -11.31
CA GLU A 169 -14.29 -5.70 -12.49
C GLU A 169 -12.80 -5.80 -12.83
N ASN A 170 -12.41 -5.28 -14.00
CA ASN A 170 -11.03 -5.29 -14.46
C ASN A 170 -10.12 -4.52 -13.49
N GLN A 171 -9.27 -5.24 -12.79
CA GLN A 171 -8.30 -4.71 -11.85
C GLN A 171 -7.07 -5.62 -11.78
N LEU A 172 -5.98 -5.11 -11.21
CA LEU A 172 -4.86 -5.94 -10.82
C LEU A 172 -5.20 -6.70 -9.53
N CYS A 173 -4.60 -7.84 -9.36
CA CYS A 173 -4.61 -8.65 -8.13
C CYS A 173 -3.30 -9.43 -8.02
N THR A 174 -3.04 -10.11 -6.92
CA THR A 174 -1.75 -10.75 -6.67
C THR A 174 -1.47 -12.00 -7.50
N ASP A 175 -2.40 -12.50 -8.29
CA ASP A 175 -2.18 -13.54 -9.29
C ASP A 175 -2.10 -12.99 -10.73
N ASP A 176 -2.16 -11.68 -10.90
CA ASP A 176 -2.26 -11.03 -12.19
C ASP A 176 -0.91 -10.52 -12.73
N PHE A 177 0.14 -11.32 -12.59
CA PHE A 177 1.45 -11.01 -13.17
C PHE A 177 1.46 -11.04 -14.71
N ALA A 178 0.39 -11.55 -15.32
CA ALA A 178 0.16 -11.52 -16.76
C ALA A 178 -0.74 -10.34 -17.22
N GLY A 179 -1.03 -9.39 -16.35
CA GLY A 179 -1.82 -8.18 -16.60
C GLY A 179 -3.17 -8.16 -15.89
N HIS A 180 -3.91 -7.05 -16.02
CA HIS A 180 -5.24 -6.86 -15.44
C HIS A 180 -6.24 -7.88 -15.98
N LEU A 181 -7.15 -8.35 -15.12
CA LEU A 181 -8.17 -9.32 -15.48
C LEU A 181 -9.49 -9.00 -14.77
N ALA A 182 -10.57 -8.93 -15.55
CA ALA A 182 -11.93 -8.95 -15.02
C ALA A 182 -12.39 -10.40 -14.78
N HIS A 183 -13.45 -10.56 -14.01
CA HIS A 183 -14.10 -11.83 -13.75
C HIS A 183 -13.20 -12.88 -13.05
N ASN A 184 -12.17 -12.43 -12.32
CA ASN A 184 -11.18 -13.32 -11.71
C ASN A 184 -11.79 -14.16 -10.59
N VAL A 185 -11.76 -15.48 -10.78
CA VAL A 185 -12.39 -16.48 -9.89
C VAL A 185 -11.67 -16.56 -8.53
N ASN A 186 -10.34 -16.48 -8.50
CA ASN A 186 -9.60 -16.53 -7.25
C ASN A 186 -9.74 -15.23 -6.44
N LEU A 187 -9.85 -14.08 -7.10
CA LEU A 187 -10.15 -12.80 -6.45
C LEU A 187 -11.57 -12.79 -5.87
N SER A 188 -12.54 -13.35 -6.59
CA SER A 188 -13.90 -13.58 -6.07
C SER A 188 -13.90 -14.45 -4.80
N ALA A 189 -13.10 -15.53 -4.77
CA ALA A 189 -12.95 -16.37 -3.58
C ALA A 189 -12.41 -15.59 -2.38
N LYS A 190 -11.45 -14.67 -2.60
CA LYS A 190 -10.97 -13.75 -1.55
C LYS A 190 -12.08 -12.88 -1.00
N ALA A 191 -12.86 -12.25 -1.86
CA ALA A 191 -13.98 -11.40 -1.45
C ALA A 191 -15.03 -12.18 -0.64
N ILE A 192 -15.37 -13.39 -1.07
CA ILE A 192 -16.31 -14.29 -0.37
C ILE A 192 -15.80 -14.64 1.03
N CYS A 193 -14.54 -15.04 1.15
CA CYS A 193 -13.91 -15.31 2.44
C CYS A 193 -13.81 -14.03 3.30
N GLY A 194 -13.56 -12.87 2.70
CA GLY A 194 -13.56 -11.57 3.37
C GLY A 194 -14.90 -11.21 3.98
N LEU A 195 -16.00 -11.44 3.25
CA LEU A 195 -17.36 -11.24 3.76
C LEU A 195 -17.68 -12.23 4.91
N GLY A 196 -17.25 -13.47 4.81
CA GLY A 196 -17.35 -14.45 5.89
C GLY A 196 -16.55 -14.04 7.13
N ALA A 197 -15.35 -13.51 6.96
CA ALA A 197 -14.52 -12.97 8.03
C ALA A 197 -15.19 -11.77 8.72
N PHE A 198 -15.78 -10.86 7.95
CA PHE A 198 -16.53 -9.73 8.50
C PHE A 198 -17.76 -10.20 9.29
N ALA A 199 -18.51 -11.17 8.76
CA ALA A 199 -19.63 -11.77 9.50
C ALA A 199 -19.19 -12.35 10.86
N LYS A 200 -18.04 -13.01 10.90
CA LYS A 200 -17.45 -13.52 12.15
C LYS A 200 -17.08 -12.40 13.12
N LEU A 201 -16.52 -11.31 12.62
CA LEU A 201 -16.24 -10.11 13.42
C LEU A 201 -17.53 -9.49 14.00
N CYS A 202 -18.61 -9.41 13.22
CA CYS A 202 -19.93 -8.95 13.71
C CYS A 202 -20.43 -9.84 14.85
N ALA A 203 -20.38 -11.17 14.69
CA ALA A 203 -20.78 -12.11 15.74
C ALA A 203 -19.95 -11.94 17.02
N MET A 204 -18.63 -11.78 16.92
CA MET A 204 -17.75 -11.53 18.07
C MET A 204 -18.04 -10.21 18.78
N ARG A 205 -18.62 -9.23 18.09
CA ARG A 205 -19.06 -7.95 18.65
C ARG A 205 -20.51 -7.98 19.19
N GLY A 206 -21.20 -9.11 19.07
CA GLY A 206 -22.58 -9.26 19.49
C GLY A 206 -23.63 -8.75 18.49
N ASP A 207 -23.25 -8.29 17.31
CA ASP A 207 -24.18 -7.94 16.23
C ASP A 207 -24.57 -9.18 15.42
N ASN A 208 -25.41 -10.01 16.02
CA ASN A 208 -25.82 -11.28 15.41
C ASN A 208 -26.65 -11.08 14.15
N THR A 209 -27.44 -10.02 14.07
CA THR A 209 -28.27 -9.71 12.88
C THR A 209 -27.39 -9.47 11.66
N LYS A 210 -26.38 -8.61 11.81
CA LYS A 210 -25.44 -8.32 10.73
C LYS A 210 -24.56 -9.54 10.42
N ALA A 211 -24.16 -10.30 11.43
CA ALA A 211 -23.42 -11.54 11.25
C ALA A 211 -24.21 -12.54 10.37
N GLU A 212 -25.47 -12.77 10.66
CA GLU A 212 -26.33 -13.66 9.86
C GLU A 212 -26.52 -13.16 8.43
N GLU A 213 -26.72 -11.85 8.25
CA GLU A 213 -26.82 -11.23 6.92
C GLU A 213 -25.59 -11.52 6.07
N TYR A 214 -24.38 -11.21 6.59
CA TYR A 214 -23.14 -11.36 5.83
C TYR A 214 -22.75 -12.82 5.63
N PHE A 215 -23.02 -13.72 6.58
CA PHE A 215 -22.86 -15.16 6.35
C PHE A 215 -23.80 -15.70 5.29
N ARG A 216 -25.05 -15.23 5.24
CA ARG A 216 -25.98 -15.61 4.19
C ARG A 216 -25.48 -15.17 2.82
N ILE A 217 -25.00 -13.92 2.70
CA ILE A 217 -24.43 -13.38 1.45
C ILE A 217 -23.19 -14.19 1.04
N ALA A 218 -22.24 -14.41 1.94
CA ALA A 218 -21.03 -15.17 1.65
C ALA A 218 -21.33 -16.59 1.19
N ARG A 219 -22.31 -17.29 1.81
CA ARG A 219 -22.75 -18.64 1.40
C ARG A 219 -23.46 -18.63 0.05
N GLU A 220 -24.24 -17.62 -0.23
CA GLU A 220 -24.89 -17.45 -1.54
C GLU A 220 -23.84 -17.25 -2.64
N PHE A 221 -22.87 -16.35 -2.39
CA PHE A 221 -21.77 -16.10 -3.32
C PHE A 221 -20.90 -17.34 -3.52
N ALA A 222 -20.58 -18.09 -2.47
CA ALA A 222 -19.82 -19.32 -2.58
C ALA A 222 -20.56 -20.39 -3.43
N ARG A 223 -21.86 -20.54 -3.25
CA ARG A 223 -22.67 -21.47 -4.09
C ARG A 223 -22.68 -21.04 -5.56
N ARG A 224 -22.82 -19.75 -5.83
CA ARG A 224 -22.74 -19.21 -7.19
C ARG A 224 -21.35 -19.42 -7.77
N TRP A 225 -20.31 -19.11 -7.03
CA TRP A 225 -18.91 -19.30 -7.41
C TRP A 225 -18.65 -20.76 -7.84
N VAL A 226 -19.06 -21.73 -7.02
CA VAL A 226 -18.89 -23.17 -7.34
C VAL A 226 -19.59 -23.55 -8.63
N LYS A 227 -20.77 -23.01 -8.89
CA LYS A 227 -21.54 -23.29 -10.11
C LYS A 227 -20.98 -22.58 -11.34
N GLU A 228 -20.65 -21.29 -11.22
CA GLU A 228 -20.31 -20.43 -12.36
C GLU A 228 -18.84 -20.58 -12.79
N ALA A 229 -17.94 -20.95 -11.87
CA ALA A 229 -16.54 -21.21 -12.18
C ALA A 229 -16.24 -22.66 -12.58
N ASP A 230 -17.18 -23.59 -12.47
CA ASP A 230 -16.98 -25.01 -12.78
C ASP A 230 -16.61 -25.22 -14.25
N ASP A 231 -15.55 -25.99 -14.49
CA ASP A 231 -15.08 -26.35 -15.82
C ASP A 231 -14.76 -27.85 -15.93
N GLY A 232 -15.53 -28.66 -15.21
CA GLY A 232 -15.45 -30.13 -15.21
C GLY A 232 -14.47 -30.66 -14.18
N ASP A 233 -13.21 -30.84 -14.53
CA ASP A 233 -12.16 -31.36 -13.64
C ASP A 233 -11.42 -30.31 -12.82
N HIS A 234 -11.69 -29.01 -13.05
CA HIS A 234 -11.10 -27.87 -12.34
C HIS A 234 -12.06 -26.67 -12.29
N PHE A 235 -11.62 -25.55 -11.70
CA PHE A 235 -12.33 -24.27 -11.74
C PHE A 235 -11.53 -23.24 -12.56
N ARG A 236 -12.26 -22.41 -13.32
CA ARG A 236 -11.72 -21.43 -14.26
C ARG A 236 -10.79 -20.39 -13.60
N LEU A 237 -9.95 -19.76 -14.38
CA LEU A 237 -9.22 -18.55 -14.02
C LEU A 237 -10.18 -17.35 -13.93
N ALA A 238 -11.07 -17.18 -14.92
CA ALA A 238 -12.10 -16.15 -14.98
C ALA A 238 -13.44 -16.76 -15.35
N PHE A 239 -14.53 -16.25 -14.79
CA PHE A 239 -15.90 -16.81 -14.97
C PHE A 239 -16.31 -16.92 -16.44
N ASP A 240 -15.88 -15.97 -17.26
CA ASP A 240 -16.19 -15.87 -18.69
C ASP A 240 -15.20 -16.64 -19.62
N LYS A 241 -14.19 -17.33 -19.05
CA LYS A 241 -13.13 -17.99 -19.84
C LYS A 241 -13.06 -19.50 -19.62
N PRO A 242 -13.88 -20.29 -20.31
CA PRO A 242 -13.80 -21.76 -20.26
C PRO A 242 -12.42 -22.27 -20.71
N GLY A 243 -11.98 -23.42 -20.21
CA GLY A 243 -10.68 -24.03 -20.51
C GLY A 243 -9.50 -23.34 -19.86
N THR A 244 -9.73 -22.40 -18.94
CA THR A 244 -8.67 -21.70 -18.18
C THR A 244 -8.66 -22.13 -16.72
N TRP A 245 -7.50 -22.05 -16.08
CA TRP A 245 -7.36 -22.40 -14.67
C TRP A 245 -6.34 -21.49 -13.97
N SER A 246 -6.42 -21.39 -12.64
CA SER A 246 -5.45 -20.74 -11.78
C SER A 246 -5.38 -21.40 -10.42
N GLN A 247 -4.31 -21.13 -9.66
CA GLN A 247 -4.27 -21.53 -8.25
C GLN A 247 -5.35 -20.80 -7.45
N LYS A 248 -6.13 -21.52 -6.63
CA LYS A 248 -7.21 -20.98 -5.79
C LYS A 248 -6.71 -20.76 -4.35
N TYR A 249 -5.53 -20.21 -4.20
CA TYR A 249 -4.85 -20.06 -2.92
C TYR A 249 -5.64 -19.25 -1.87
N ASN A 250 -6.52 -18.35 -2.28
CA ASN A 250 -7.34 -17.57 -1.34
C ASN A 250 -8.35 -18.42 -0.55
N LEU A 251 -8.68 -19.63 -1.02
CA LEU A 251 -9.59 -20.56 -0.32
C LEU A 251 -9.04 -21.06 1.03
N ILE A 252 -7.73 -20.89 1.31
CA ILE A 252 -7.17 -21.28 2.62
C ILE A 252 -7.86 -20.57 3.78
N TRP A 253 -8.32 -19.34 3.57
CA TRP A 253 -8.95 -18.54 4.62
C TRP A 253 -10.32 -19.07 5.04
N ASP A 254 -11.04 -19.72 4.14
CA ASP A 254 -12.28 -20.43 4.51
C ASP A 254 -12.03 -21.45 5.62
N GLN A 255 -10.93 -22.18 5.51
CA GLN A 255 -10.56 -23.23 6.47
C GLN A 255 -9.84 -22.69 7.69
N ILE A 256 -8.85 -21.76 7.53
CA ILE A 256 -8.09 -21.17 8.64
C ILE A 256 -9.04 -20.42 9.57
N LEU A 257 -10.01 -19.69 9.02
CA LEU A 257 -11.00 -18.95 9.80
C LEU A 257 -12.26 -19.77 10.16
N GLU A 258 -12.34 -21.03 9.70
CA GLU A 258 -13.48 -21.94 9.98
C GLU A 258 -14.82 -21.34 9.54
N LEU A 259 -14.85 -20.74 8.32
CA LEU A 259 -16.03 -20.06 7.79
C LEU A 259 -17.06 -21.05 7.23
N ASN A 260 -16.59 -22.20 6.72
CA ASN A 260 -17.38 -23.27 6.15
C ASN A 260 -18.29 -22.79 4.98
N LEU A 261 -17.72 -22.04 4.07
CA LEU A 261 -18.40 -21.46 2.90
C LEU A 261 -18.31 -22.39 1.69
N PHE A 262 -17.13 -23.02 1.48
CA PHE A 262 -16.87 -23.87 0.32
C PHE A 262 -16.86 -25.35 0.70
N PRO A 263 -17.49 -26.24 -0.11
CA PRO A 263 -17.36 -27.68 0.07
C PRO A 263 -15.90 -28.13 -0.08
N ILE A 264 -15.45 -29.09 0.73
CA ILE A 264 -14.09 -29.65 0.63
C ILE A 264 -13.79 -30.25 -0.75
N ASP A 265 -14.82 -30.67 -1.49
CA ASP A 265 -14.67 -31.21 -2.83
C ASP A 265 -14.13 -30.18 -3.84
N VAL A 266 -14.31 -28.88 -3.59
CA VAL A 266 -13.64 -27.82 -4.36
C VAL A 266 -12.12 -27.96 -4.25
N ALA A 267 -11.60 -28.06 -3.04
CA ALA A 267 -10.18 -28.23 -2.80
C ALA A 267 -9.63 -29.56 -3.35
N ARG A 268 -10.41 -30.64 -3.25
CA ARG A 268 -10.03 -31.96 -3.78
C ARG A 268 -9.94 -31.94 -5.31
N LYS A 269 -10.96 -31.41 -5.99
CA LYS A 269 -11.00 -31.26 -7.45
C LYS A 269 -9.79 -30.46 -7.95
N GLU A 270 -9.54 -29.28 -7.37
CA GLU A 270 -8.40 -28.44 -7.71
C GLU A 270 -7.07 -29.16 -7.49
N MET A 271 -6.89 -29.85 -6.38
CA MET A 271 -5.65 -30.55 -6.06
C MET A 271 -5.35 -31.70 -7.04
N GLU A 272 -6.36 -32.47 -7.43
CA GLU A 272 -6.21 -33.51 -8.47
C GLU A 272 -5.72 -32.89 -9.78
N TYR A 273 -6.37 -31.80 -10.20
CA TYR A 273 -5.98 -31.08 -11.40
C TYR A 273 -4.57 -30.49 -11.30
N TYR A 274 -4.22 -29.83 -10.19
CA TYR A 274 -2.90 -29.21 -10.00
C TYR A 274 -1.76 -30.22 -10.06
N LYS A 275 -1.93 -31.40 -9.49
CA LYS A 275 -0.94 -32.49 -9.60
C LYS A 275 -0.69 -32.91 -11.04
N SER A 276 -1.71 -32.82 -11.91
CA SER A 276 -1.62 -33.20 -13.33
C SER A 276 -0.91 -32.15 -14.19
N VAL A 277 -0.96 -30.87 -13.81
CA VAL A 277 -0.43 -29.74 -14.61
C VAL A 277 0.86 -29.12 -14.04
N GLN A 278 1.32 -29.57 -12.87
CA GLN A 278 2.55 -29.03 -12.31
C GLN A 278 3.81 -29.44 -13.11
N ASN A 279 4.80 -28.57 -13.11
CA ASN A 279 6.07 -28.76 -13.79
C ASN A 279 7.16 -29.25 -12.82
N ARG A 280 8.38 -29.49 -13.35
CA ARG A 280 9.53 -29.97 -12.57
C ARG A 280 9.80 -29.16 -11.29
N TYR A 281 9.58 -27.85 -11.33
CA TYR A 281 9.91 -26.92 -10.23
C TYR A 281 8.68 -26.30 -9.58
N GLY A 282 7.50 -26.82 -9.81
CA GLY A 282 6.27 -26.43 -9.14
C GLY A 282 5.08 -26.22 -10.06
N LEU A 283 3.97 -25.88 -9.42
CA LEU A 283 2.71 -25.58 -10.08
C LEU A 283 2.78 -24.15 -10.66
N PRO A 284 2.51 -23.96 -11.98
CA PRO A 284 2.32 -22.61 -12.52
C PRO A 284 1.23 -21.83 -11.78
N LEU A 285 1.27 -20.52 -11.84
CA LEU A 285 0.27 -19.68 -11.19
C LEU A 285 -1.11 -19.86 -11.83
N ASP A 286 -1.11 -19.94 -13.16
CA ASP A 286 -2.29 -20.20 -14.00
C ASP A 286 -1.85 -20.73 -15.38
N ASN A 287 -2.81 -20.87 -16.30
CA ASN A 287 -2.55 -21.39 -17.65
C ASN A 287 -1.95 -20.36 -18.62
N ARG A 288 -1.82 -19.09 -18.25
CA ARG A 288 -1.32 -18.05 -19.15
C ARG A 288 0.19 -18.12 -19.33
N GLU A 289 0.94 -18.49 -18.25
CA GLU A 289 2.40 -18.52 -18.22
C GLU A 289 2.94 -19.73 -17.44
N THR A 290 4.24 -19.98 -17.59
CA THR A 290 4.90 -21.11 -16.90
C THR A 290 5.61 -20.70 -15.61
N TYR A 291 5.46 -19.48 -15.15
CA TYR A 291 6.00 -19.04 -13.87
C TYR A 291 5.02 -19.29 -12.71
N THR A 292 5.53 -19.16 -11.51
CA THR A 292 4.76 -19.26 -10.28
C THR A 292 5.27 -18.30 -9.21
N LYS A 293 4.49 -18.21 -8.13
CA LYS A 293 4.85 -17.53 -6.88
C LYS A 293 4.99 -18.56 -5.77
N LEU A 294 6.15 -18.54 -5.10
CA LEU A 294 6.50 -19.49 -4.05
C LEU A 294 5.46 -19.50 -2.91
N ASP A 295 5.08 -18.33 -2.45
CA ASP A 295 4.07 -18.11 -1.40
C ASP A 295 2.72 -18.72 -1.77
N TRP A 296 2.24 -18.49 -3.00
CA TRP A 296 0.94 -19.03 -3.44
C TRP A 296 0.95 -20.54 -3.65
N VAL A 297 2.06 -21.12 -4.12
CA VAL A 297 2.19 -22.58 -4.17
C VAL A 297 2.09 -23.19 -2.77
N LEU A 298 2.77 -22.60 -1.78
CA LEU A 298 2.73 -23.09 -0.41
C LEU A 298 1.32 -22.95 0.23
N TRP A 299 0.57 -21.90 -0.10
CA TRP A 299 -0.83 -21.77 0.31
C TRP A 299 -1.69 -22.82 -0.37
N THR A 300 -1.59 -22.95 -1.68
CA THR A 300 -2.33 -23.94 -2.49
C THR A 300 -2.07 -25.37 -1.99
N ALA A 301 -0.85 -25.69 -1.61
CA ALA A 301 -0.47 -26.99 -1.07
C ALA A 301 -1.25 -27.38 0.21
N THR A 302 -1.79 -26.41 0.94
CA THR A 302 -2.53 -26.66 2.20
C THR A 302 -4.01 -26.97 2.00
N LEU A 303 -4.58 -26.75 0.81
CA LEU A 303 -6.04 -26.72 0.56
C LEU A 303 -6.77 -27.99 0.98
N THR A 304 -6.21 -29.17 0.73
CA THR A 304 -6.85 -30.44 1.09
C THR A 304 -6.59 -30.87 2.53
N ARG A 305 -5.63 -30.23 3.22
CA ARG A 305 -5.10 -30.62 4.54
C ARG A 305 -4.49 -32.03 4.55
N GLN A 306 -4.30 -32.64 3.39
CA GLN A 306 -3.66 -33.94 3.26
C GLN A 306 -2.14 -33.77 3.13
N ARG A 307 -1.40 -34.49 3.96
CA ARG A 307 0.07 -34.40 3.97
C ARG A 307 0.69 -34.77 2.62
N ALA A 308 0.18 -35.81 1.97
CA ALA A 308 0.66 -36.25 0.65
C ALA A 308 0.48 -35.17 -0.43
N ASP A 309 -0.64 -34.45 -0.42
CA ASP A 309 -0.88 -33.35 -1.35
C ASP A 309 0.03 -32.16 -1.07
N PHE A 310 0.24 -31.84 0.21
CA PHE A 310 1.17 -30.81 0.63
C PHE A 310 2.59 -31.10 0.16
N GLU A 311 3.10 -32.31 0.44
CA GLU A 311 4.44 -32.73 0.03
C GLU A 311 4.59 -32.74 -1.50
N ALA A 312 3.57 -33.17 -2.24
CA ALA A 312 3.57 -33.21 -3.70
C ALA A 312 3.76 -31.82 -4.35
N LEU A 313 3.23 -30.75 -3.75
CA LEU A 313 3.41 -29.39 -4.25
C LEU A 313 4.66 -28.70 -3.67
N VAL A 314 5.08 -29.05 -2.48
CA VAL A 314 6.25 -28.43 -1.80
C VAL A 314 7.58 -28.97 -2.32
N GLU A 315 7.68 -30.28 -2.64
CA GLU A 315 8.92 -30.88 -3.11
C GLU A 315 9.48 -30.20 -4.37
N PRO A 316 8.70 -29.87 -5.40
CA PRO A 316 9.19 -29.13 -6.56
C PRO A 316 9.70 -27.72 -6.23
N VAL A 317 9.08 -27.03 -5.26
CA VAL A 317 9.55 -25.72 -4.77
C VAL A 317 10.90 -25.87 -4.06
N PHE A 318 11.05 -26.89 -3.24
CA PHE A 318 12.33 -27.21 -2.59
C PHE A 318 13.42 -27.53 -3.64
N ARG A 319 13.09 -28.32 -4.65
CA ARG A 319 13.98 -28.61 -5.80
C ARG A 319 14.38 -27.33 -6.52
N PHE A 320 13.44 -26.40 -6.77
CA PHE A 320 13.75 -25.10 -7.34
C PHE A 320 14.84 -24.39 -6.52
N LEU A 321 14.67 -24.27 -5.21
CA LEU A 321 15.63 -23.57 -4.36
C LEU A 321 17.03 -24.24 -4.32
N ASN A 322 17.11 -25.55 -4.51
CA ASN A 322 18.37 -26.27 -4.57
C ASN A 322 19.06 -26.19 -5.94
N GLU A 323 18.31 -26.21 -7.03
CA GLU A 323 18.86 -26.31 -8.37
C GLU A 323 18.99 -24.96 -9.09
N THR A 324 18.26 -23.92 -8.65
CA THR A 324 18.34 -22.59 -9.26
C THR A 324 19.74 -22.00 -9.16
N ARG A 325 20.13 -21.25 -10.18
CA ARG A 325 21.37 -20.44 -10.16
C ARG A 325 21.16 -19.07 -9.54
N ASP A 326 19.90 -18.64 -9.40
CA ASP A 326 19.48 -17.32 -8.88
C ASP A 326 19.19 -17.40 -7.38
N ARG A 327 20.22 -17.58 -6.55
CA ARG A 327 20.05 -17.99 -5.15
C ARG A 327 19.99 -16.87 -4.12
N SER A 328 20.54 -15.73 -4.41
CA SER A 328 20.69 -14.69 -3.38
C SER A 328 20.31 -13.31 -3.89
N PRO A 329 19.40 -12.65 -3.21
CA PRO A 329 18.45 -13.20 -2.24
C PRO A 329 17.34 -14.03 -2.91
N MET A 330 16.59 -14.83 -2.11
CA MET A 330 15.56 -15.72 -2.63
C MET A 330 14.48 -14.94 -3.37
N THR A 331 14.15 -15.38 -4.60
CA THR A 331 13.00 -14.88 -5.35
C THR A 331 11.73 -15.61 -4.94
N ASP A 332 10.62 -14.91 -4.98
CA ASP A 332 9.28 -15.51 -4.88
C ASP A 332 8.66 -15.78 -6.27
N TRP A 333 9.23 -15.26 -7.35
CA TRP A 333 8.70 -15.34 -8.71
C TRP A 333 9.68 -15.99 -9.69
N TYR A 334 9.37 -17.19 -10.16
CA TYR A 334 10.28 -18.02 -10.95
C TYR A 334 9.58 -18.93 -11.96
N GLN A 335 10.33 -19.39 -12.96
CA GLN A 335 9.87 -20.29 -14.01
C GLN A 335 9.85 -21.75 -13.54
N THR A 336 8.66 -22.39 -13.57
CA THR A 336 8.46 -23.77 -13.09
C THR A 336 9.10 -24.85 -13.97
N LYS A 337 9.44 -24.53 -15.23
CA LYS A 337 10.14 -25.46 -16.14
C LYS A 337 11.66 -25.38 -16.05
N THR A 338 12.22 -24.19 -15.78
CA THR A 338 13.65 -23.92 -15.96
C THR A 338 14.39 -23.51 -14.68
N ALA A 339 13.69 -23.29 -13.58
CA ALA A 339 14.20 -22.75 -12.32
C ALA A 339 14.87 -21.36 -12.45
N LYS A 340 14.61 -20.61 -13.51
CA LYS A 340 15.09 -19.23 -13.66
C LYS A 340 14.21 -18.27 -12.90
N LYS A 341 14.82 -17.31 -12.22
CA LYS A 341 14.11 -16.17 -11.67
C LYS A 341 13.44 -15.39 -12.79
N VAL A 342 12.19 -14.95 -12.56
CA VAL A 342 11.49 -14.00 -13.43
C VAL A 342 11.72 -12.57 -12.92
N GLY A 343 11.44 -12.33 -11.66
CA GLY A 343 11.63 -11.05 -11.01
C GLY A 343 11.59 -11.18 -9.49
N PHE A 344 11.30 -10.13 -8.80
CA PHE A 344 11.06 -10.00 -7.36
C PHE A 344 11.97 -10.84 -6.46
N THR A 345 12.88 -10.18 -5.77
CA THR A 345 13.78 -10.83 -4.81
C THR A 345 13.71 -10.12 -3.46
N ALA A 346 14.08 -10.82 -2.41
CA ALA A 346 14.14 -10.29 -1.05
C ALA A 346 12.80 -9.74 -0.52
N ARG A 347 11.66 -10.15 -1.07
CA ARG A 347 10.36 -9.69 -0.60
C ARG A 347 9.90 -10.44 0.65
N PRO A 348 9.08 -9.81 1.51
CA PRO A 348 8.58 -10.45 2.74
C PRO A 348 7.49 -11.50 2.49
N VAL A 349 6.91 -11.57 1.30
CA VAL A 349 5.82 -12.48 0.91
C VAL A 349 6.10 -13.95 1.22
N VAL A 350 7.38 -14.33 1.27
CA VAL A 350 7.82 -15.69 1.66
C VAL A 350 7.39 -16.10 3.06
N GLY A 351 6.93 -15.18 3.89
CA GLY A 351 6.26 -15.48 5.16
C GLY A 351 5.01 -16.35 4.99
N GLY A 352 4.43 -16.39 3.79
CA GLY A 352 3.34 -17.28 3.40
C GLY A 352 3.63 -18.76 3.58
N VAL A 353 4.89 -19.16 3.58
CA VAL A 353 5.34 -20.55 3.88
C VAL A 353 4.78 -21.04 5.21
N PHE A 354 4.46 -20.16 6.16
CA PHE A 354 3.93 -20.51 7.48
C PHE A 354 2.42 -20.79 7.51
N ALA A 355 1.69 -20.65 6.40
CA ALA A 355 0.25 -20.88 6.34
C ALA A 355 -0.16 -22.26 6.87
N GLN A 356 0.61 -23.33 6.54
CA GLN A 356 0.38 -24.68 7.04
C GLN A 356 0.28 -24.76 8.58
N MET A 357 1.02 -23.91 9.30
CA MET A 357 1.03 -23.93 10.76
C MET A 357 -0.18 -23.25 11.40
N LEU A 358 -0.93 -22.44 10.65
CA LEU A 358 -2.16 -21.78 11.14
C LEU A 358 -3.37 -22.72 11.18
N TYR A 359 -3.32 -23.83 10.44
CA TYR A 359 -4.37 -24.85 10.47
C TYR A 359 -4.39 -25.64 11.79
N ASP A 360 -3.24 -25.85 12.41
CA ASP A 360 -3.15 -26.46 13.73
C ASP A 360 -3.32 -25.38 14.82
N LYS A 361 -4.52 -25.30 15.36
CA LYS A 361 -4.86 -24.29 16.38
C LYS A 361 -4.02 -24.42 17.65
N ALA A 362 -3.55 -25.63 18.00
CA ALA A 362 -2.68 -25.84 19.16
C ALA A 362 -1.28 -25.29 18.89
N VAL A 363 -0.74 -25.54 17.69
CA VAL A 363 0.55 -24.98 17.24
C VAL A 363 0.45 -23.46 17.17
N TRP A 364 -0.57 -22.91 16.53
CA TRP A 364 -0.78 -21.47 16.42
C TRP A 364 -0.87 -20.82 17.81
N LYS A 365 -1.74 -21.31 18.68
CA LYS A 365 -1.87 -20.82 20.07
C LYS A 365 -0.57 -20.89 20.86
N LYS A 366 0.20 -21.98 20.69
CA LYS A 366 1.50 -22.17 21.34
C LYS A 366 2.52 -21.08 20.97
N TYR A 367 2.63 -20.76 19.68
CA TYR A 367 3.61 -19.79 19.21
C TYR A 367 3.13 -18.35 19.44
N ALA A 368 1.88 -18.04 19.14
CA ALA A 368 1.27 -16.73 19.40
C ALA A 368 1.25 -16.39 20.91
N GLY A 369 1.06 -17.38 21.78
CA GLY A 369 1.07 -17.20 23.23
C GLY A 369 2.44 -16.84 23.82
N ARG A 370 3.53 -16.87 23.03
CA ARG A 370 4.85 -16.38 23.43
C ARG A 370 4.99 -14.86 23.33
N ASP A 371 4.08 -14.22 22.64
CA ASP A 371 4.02 -12.77 22.57
C ASP A 371 3.71 -12.20 23.95
N LYS A 372 4.64 -11.40 24.48
CA LYS A 372 4.51 -10.72 25.77
C LYS A 372 4.23 -9.24 25.62
N THR A 373 4.18 -8.75 24.38
CA THR A 373 3.92 -7.35 24.08
C THR A 373 2.43 -7.06 24.29
N LYS A 374 2.13 -6.04 25.08
CA LYS A 374 0.76 -5.57 25.24
C LYS A 374 0.46 -4.49 24.19
N ALA A 375 0.32 -4.90 22.94
CA ALA A 375 0.08 -4.02 21.81
C ALA A 375 -1.42 -3.64 21.71
N ALA A 376 -1.90 -2.81 22.63
CA ALA A 376 -3.31 -2.40 22.68
C ALA A 376 -3.52 -0.88 22.69
N ASN A 377 -2.45 -0.11 22.88
CA ASN A 377 -2.55 1.33 23.13
C ASN A 377 -1.55 2.10 22.25
N TRP A 378 -1.75 2.06 20.93
CA TRP A 378 -0.95 2.85 19.98
C TRP A 378 -1.16 4.34 20.21
N ALA A 379 -0.15 5.14 19.83
CA ALA A 379 -0.26 6.58 19.87
C ALA A 379 -1.44 7.05 18.98
N PRO A 380 -2.12 8.13 19.37
CA PRO A 380 -3.12 8.75 18.51
C PRO A 380 -2.51 9.08 17.13
N ILE A 381 -3.31 8.99 16.09
CA ILE A 381 -2.89 9.42 14.75
C ILE A 381 -2.43 10.88 14.86
N PRO A 382 -1.19 11.20 14.42
CA PRO A 382 -0.72 12.57 14.40
C PRO A 382 -1.69 13.40 13.55
N ARG A 383 -2.26 14.44 14.13
CA ARG A 383 -3.03 15.38 13.33
C ARG A 383 -2.05 16.06 12.36
N PRO A 384 -2.38 16.18 11.07
CA PRO A 384 -1.58 16.99 10.19
C PRO A 384 -1.42 18.38 10.81
N PRO A 385 -0.24 18.99 10.75
CA PRO A 385 -0.07 20.35 11.27
C PRO A 385 -1.09 21.26 10.60
N ALA A 386 -1.78 22.08 11.39
CA ALA A 386 -2.67 23.07 10.83
C ALA A 386 -1.81 24.09 10.06
N MET A 387 -2.16 24.33 8.80
CA MET A 387 -1.54 25.37 7.98
C MET A 387 -2.44 26.59 7.93
N ARG A 388 -1.88 27.74 8.28
CA ARG A 388 -2.53 29.04 8.13
C ARG A 388 -1.86 29.79 6.98
N THR A 389 -2.62 30.04 5.91
CA THR A 389 -2.13 30.82 4.77
C THR A 389 -1.88 32.26 5.19
N VAL A 390 -0.64 32.72 4.95
CA VAL A 390 -0.22 34.11 5.14
C VAL A 390 -0.33 34.86 3.83
N THR A 391 0.16 34.25 2.75
CA THR A 391 -0.08 34.73 1.39
C THR A 391 -0.33 33.51 0.50
N ALA A 392 -1.45 33.55 -0.23
CA ALA A 392 -1.96 32.44 -0.98
C ALA A 392 -1.06 32.03 -2.16
N THR A 393 -1.21 30.81 -2.61
CA THR A 393 -0.71 30.29 -3.88
C THR A 393 -1.77 30.43 -4.97
N ALA A 394 -1.39 30.21 -6.23
CA ALA A 394 -2.32 30.15 -7.37
C ALA A 394 -3.45 29.15 -7.18
N ARG A 395 -3.23 28.07 -6.42
CA ARG A 395 -4.25 27.05 -6.13
C ARG A 395 -5.31 27.57 -5.17
N GLU A 396 -4.91 28.42 -4.24
CA GLU A 396 -5.79 28.97 -3.17
C GLU A 396 -6.52 30.23 -3.61
N ASP A 397 -5.85 31.10 -4.41
CA ASP A 397 -6.42 32.35 -4.93
C ASP A 397 -6.13 32.48 -6.44
N ALA A 398 -7.19 32.38 -7.23
CA ALA A 398 -7.12 32.47 -8.69
C ALA A 398 -6.85 33.87 -9.22
N ASP A 399 -7.11 34.89 -8.44
CA ASP A 399 -7.02 36.29 -8.87
C ASP A 399 -5.76 37.01 -8.42
N MET A 400 -4.86 36.28 -7.72
CA MET A 400 -3.59 36.83 -7.26
C MET A 400 -2.70 37.27 -8.41
N GLU A 401 -2.24 38.49 -8.37
CA GLU A 401 -1.37 39.08 -9.40
C GLU A 401 0.07 39.25 -8.94
N TRP A 402 0.98 39.05 -9.89
CA TRP A 402 2.41 39.31 -9.76
C TRP A 402 2.90 40.25 -10.85
N ARG A 403 3.93 41.03 -10.54
CA ARG A 403 4.79 41.68 -11.56
C ARG A 403 5.80 40.65 -12.02
N TYR A 404 6.03 40.53 -13.34
CA TYR A 404 6.98 39.58 -13.88
C TYR A 404 7.70 40.10 -15.12
N THR A 405 8.89 39.57 -15.34
CA THR A 405 9.66 39.74 -16.59
C THR A 405 10.39 38.46 -16.94
N THR A 406 10.59 38.21 -18.23
CA THR A 406 11.43 37.13 -18.76
C THR A 406 12.76 37.65 -19.28
N GLN A 407 12.99 38.95 -19.18
CA GLN A 407 14.29 39.60 -19.50
C GLN A 407 15.07 39.81 -18.20
N ARG A 408 16.34 39.45 -18.22
CA ARG A 408 17.20 39.58 -17.02
C ARG A 408 17.20 40.99 -16.51
N PRO A 409 16.71 41.24 -15.29
CA PRO A 409 16.69 42.58 -14.69
C PRO A 409 18.08 43.00 -14.18
N ALA A 410 18.20 44.23 -13.67
CA ALA A 410 19.38 44.69 -12.97
C ALA A 410 19.69 43.85 -11.71
N GLY A 411 20.94 43.90 -11.22
CA GLY A 411 21.42 43.02 -10.15
C GLY A 411 20.73 43.18 -8.79
N ASP A 412 20.02 44.27 -8.57
CA ASP A 412 19.27 44.60 -7.34
C ASP A 412 17.74 44.37 -7.47
N TRP A 413 17.31 43.60 -8.45
CA TRP A 413 15.91 43.35 -8.76
C TRP A 413 15.07 42.81 -7.59
N PHE A 414 15.67 42.21 -6.61
CA PHE A 414 15.02 41.65 -5.41
C PHE A 414 14.86 42.67 -4.27
N GLU A 415 15.47 43.84 -4.35
CA GLU A 415 15.39 44.88 -3.31
C GLU A 415 13.97 45.48 -3.23
N PRO A 416 13.47 45.83 -2.02
CA PRO A 416 12.07 46.26 -1.81
C PRO A 416 11.62 47.43 -2.69
N ASP A 417 12.51 48.39 -2.95
CA ASP A 417 12.21 49.63 -3.66
C ASP A 417 12.58 49.58 -5.15
N PHE A 418 12.89 48.41 -5.67
CA PHE A 418 13.20 48.24 -7.11
C PHE A 418 11.99 48.60 -7.98
N ASP A 419 12.22 49.40 -9.02
CA ASP A 419 11.18 49.85 -9.94
C ASP A 419 10.77 48.75 -10.92
N THR A 420 9.55 48.29 -10.82
CA THR A 420 8.93 47.29 -11.70
C THR A 420 7.94 47.90 -12.70
N SER A 421 7.95 49.21 -12.94
CA SER A 421 6.99 49.88 -13.84
C SER A 421 7.05 49.33 -15.28
N GLY A 422 8.22 48.87 -15.69
CA GLY A 422 8.43 48.21 -17.00
C GLY A 422 8.11 46.72 -17.04
N TRP A 423 7.69 46.11 -15.94
CA TRP A 423 7.37 44.67 -15.88
C TRP A 423 5.91 44.41 -16.26
N ASN A 424 5.66 43.21 -16.80
CA ASN A 424 4.31 42.74 -17.05
C ASN A 424 3.56 42.43 -15.76
N THR A 425 2.24 42.37 -15.84
CA THR A 425 1.38 41.85 -14.78
C THR A 425 0.77 40.52 -15.24
N GLY A 426 0.78 39.51 -14.37
CA GLY A 426 0.20 38.21 -14.65
C GLY A 426 -0.39 37.58 -13.39
N LYS A 427 -1.40 36.71 -13.57
CA LYS A 427 -1.97 35.94 -12.48
C LYS A 427 -1.01 34.84 -12.05
N ALA A 428 -0.95 34.56 -10.74
CA ALA A 428 -0.13 33.54 -10.12
C ALA A 428 -0.29 32.15 -10.78
N GLY A 429 0.76 31.34 -10.75
CA GLY A 429 0.85 30.09 -11.48
C GLY A 429 1.42 30.32 -12.88
N PHE A 430 2.72 30.58 -12.96
CA PHE A 430 3.46 30.81 -14.20
C PHE A 430 4.06 29.52 -14.71
N GLY A 431 3.84 29.17 -15.96
CA GLY A 431 4.40 27.95 -16.54
C GLY A 431 3.72 27.49 -17.81
N THR A 432 3.92 26.21 -18.16
CA THR A 432 3.33 25.57 -19.33
C THR A 432 2.18 24.64 -18.94
N ARG A 433 1.13 24.62 -19.73
CA ARG A 433 -0.01 23.74 -19.50
C ARG A 433 0.42 22.28 -19.64
N GLY A 434 -0.03 21.42 -18.72
CA GLY A 434 0.31 20.01 -18.70
C GLY A 434 1.46 19.66 -17.75
N THR A 435 2.13 20.63 -17.14
CA THR A 435 3.07 20.38 -16.04
C THR A 435 2.32 19.73 -14.85
N PRO A 436 2.79 18.58 -14.34
CA PRO A 436 2.09 17.86 -13.27
C PRO A 436 1.84 18.73 -12.03
N GLY A 437 0.63 18.70 -11.50
CA GLY A 437 0.23 19.46 -10.30
C GLY A 437 0.12 20.97 -10.47
N ALA A 438 0.48 21.53 -11.63
CA ALA A 438 0.52 22.96 -11.89
C ALA A 438 -0.87 23.59 -12.07
N ALA A 439 -1.07 24.76 -11.46
CA ALA A 439 -2.26 25.59 -11.65
C ALA A 439 -1.92 26.79 -12.57
N VAL A 440 -1.60 26.52 -13.84
CA VAL A 440 -1.11 27.53 -14.78
C VAL A 440 -2.20 28.54 -15.15
N ARG A 441 -1.95 29.83 -14.90
CA ARG A 441 -2.80 30.96 -15.26
C ARG A 441 -2.09 31.99 -16.14
N THR A 442 -0.78 32.14 -15.98
CA THR A 442 0.05 32.94 -16.88
C THR A 442 1.05 32.02 -17.59
N GLU A 443 1.01 32.02 -18.91
CA GLU A 443 1.94 31.21 -19.70
C GLU A 443 3.36 31.78 -19.61
N TRP A 444 4.32 30.91 -19.33
CA TRP A 444 5.75 31.20 -19.33
C TRP A 444 6.47 30.03 -20.01
N ASN A 445 7.27 30.35 -21.04
CA ASN A 445 7.94 29.38 -21.92
C ASN A 445 9.38 29.78 -22.28
N THR A 446 10.02 30.65 -21.49
CA THR A 446 11.42 31.06 -21.62
C THR A 446 12.27 30.37 -20.56
N ALA A 447 13.61 30.38 -20.70
CA ALA A 447 14.50 29.73 -19.74
C ALA A 447 14.42 30.35 -18.32
N ASP A 448 14.13 31.63 -18.22
CA ASP A 448 14.13 32.34 -16.93
C ASP A 448 12.86 33.19 -16.79
N ILE A 449 12.41 33.33 -15.54
CA ILE A 449 11.39 34.28 -15.13
C ILE A 449 11.74 34.91 -13.79
N TRP A 450 11.50 36.21 -13.67
CA TRP A 450 11.63 36.99 -12.44
C TRP A 450 10.25 37.49 -12.05
N LEU A 451 9.88 37.28 -10.81
CA LEU A 451 8.55 37.57 -10.26
C LEU A 451 8.70 38.46 -9.02
N ARG A 452 7.79 39.40 -8.85
CA ARG A 452 7.72 40.22 -7.64
C ARG A 452 6.31 40.52 -7.23
N ARG A 453 6.08 40.51 -5.92
CA ARG A 453 4.78 40.86 -5.33
C ARG A 453 4.95 41.48 -3.95
N GLU A 454 4.06 42.42 -3.66
CA GLU A 454 3.88 42.91 -2.29
C GLU A 454 2.86 42.02 -1.56
N PHE A 455 3.10 41.81 -0.29
CA PHE A 455 2.12 41.17 0.60
C PHE A 455 2.13 41.84 1.98
N LYS A 456 1.02 41.69 2.69
CA LYS A 456 0.88 42.18 4.06
C LYS A 456 1.01 41.04 5.04
N LEU A 457 1.99 41.13 5.96
CA LEU A 457 2.06 40.25 7.10
C LEU A 457 1.29 40.90 8.26
N PRO A 458 0.20 40.26 8.76
CA PRO A 458 -0.53 40.77 9.91
C PRO A 458 0.35 40.86 11.17
N ASP A 459 -0.03 41.69 12.12
CA ASP A 459 0.63 41.73 13.43
C ASP A 459 0.42 40.42 14.17
N GLY A 460 1.44 39.91 14.81
CA GLY A 460 1.33 38.71 15.64
C GLY A 460 2.65 38.02 15.92
N PRO A 461 2.67 37.12 16.89
CA PRO A 461 3.79 36.20 17.01
C PRO A 461 3.65 35.12 15.94
N TRP A 462 4.38 35.25 14.85
CA TRP A 462 4.48 34.22 13.80
C TRP A 462 5.48 33.16 14.24
N LYS A 463 5.06 31.90 14.19
CA LYS A 463 5.91 30.75 14.51
C LYS A 463 5.97 29.84 13.30
N ASN A 464 7.16 29.34 12.98
CA ASN A 464 7.33 28.35 11.92
C ASN A 464 6.72 28.78 10.56
N LEU A 465 7.06 29.98 10.10
CA LEU A 465 6.72 30.44 8.75
C LEU A 465 7.54 29.66 7.72
N GLN A 466 6.87 29.17 6.69
CA GLN A 466 7.47 28.41 5.60
C GLN A 466 6.95 28.92 4.25
N LEU A 467 7.78 28.80 3.23
CA LEU A 467 7.32 28.95 1.86
C LEU A 467 6.49 27.74 1.48
N ARG A 468 5.40 27.98 0.77
CA ARG A 468 4.65 26.95 0.05
C ARG A 468 4.94 27.15 -1.42
N ILE A 469 5.75 26.27 -1.99
CA ILE A 469 6.30 26.43 -3.34
C ILE A 469 6.02 25.21 -4.20
N HIS A 470 5.68 25.45 -5.47
CA HIS A 470 5.72 24.46 -6.52
C HIS A 470 6.55 25.02 -7.65
N HIS A 471 7.65 24.35 -7.96
CA HIS A 471 8.64 24.81 -8.93
C HIS A 471 9.04 23.66 -9.88
N ASP A 472 9.41 24.07 -11.07
CA ASP A 472 9.96 23.20 -12.12
C ASP A 472 10.74 24.13 -13.09
N GLU A 473 12.11 24.38 -12.97
CA GLU A 473 13.03 23.65 -12.10
C GLU A 473 13.56 24.53 -10.95
N ASP A 474 14.86 25.01 -11.02
CA ASP A 474 15.53 25.69 -9.91
C ASP A 474 14.91 27.06 -9.59
N ALA A 475 14.69 27.32 -8.31
CA ALA A 475 14.11 28.57 -7.84
C ALA A 475 14.91 29.22 -6.71
N GLU A 476 15.02 30.55 -6.75
CA GLU A 476 15.58 31.40 -5.68
C GLU A 476 14.50 32.36 -5.21
N VAL A 477 14.30 32.44 -3.91
CA VAL A 477 13.27 33.29 -3.30
C VAL A 477 13.92 34.28 -2.33
N PHE A 478 13.52 35.55 -2.44
CA PHE A 478 13.98 36.66 -1.59
C PHE A 478 12.78 37.29 -0.88
N ILE A 479 12.99 37.72 0.35
CA ILE A 479 12.04 38.52 1.13
C ILE A 479 12.70 39.81 1.57
N ASN A 480 12.12 40.95 1.18
CA ASN A 480 12.65 42.29 1.49
C ASN A 480 14.14 42.47 1.16
N GLY A 481 14.61 41.88 0.07
CA GLY A 481 16.00 41.92 -0.37
C GLY A 481 16.90 40.81 0.20
N ALA A 482 16.47 40.11 1.25
CA ALA A 482 17.26 39.04 1.87
C ALA A 482 16.94 37.68 1.23
N PRO A 483 17.95 36.81 1.03
CA PRO A 483 17.72 35.43 0.61
C PRO A 483 16.79 34.71 1.60
N ALA A 484 15.77 34.04 1.10
CA ALA A 484 14.74 33.39 1.91
C ALA A 484 14.64 31.90 1.70
N ALA A 485 14.91 31.41 0.48
CA ALA A 485 15.05 29.98 0.18
C ALA A 485 15.66 29.78 -1.20
N THR A 486 16.26 28.60 -1.39
CA THR A 486 16.63 28.05 -2.70
C THR A 486 16.02 26.66 -2.83
N ALA A 487 15.49 26.34 -4.01
CA ALA A 487 14.93 25.03 -4.33
C ALA A 487 15.54 24.55 -5.64
N ALA A 488 16.09 23.33 -5.64
CA ALA A 488 16.74 22.75 -6.81
C ALA A 488 15.90 21.60 -7.40
N GLY A 489 15.98 21.44 -8.73
CA GLY A 489 15.21 20.44 -9.44
C GLY A 489 13.73 20.81 -9.54
N TYR A 490 12.85 19.81 -9.49
CA TYR A 490 11.40 20.02 -9.66
C TYR A 490 10.57 19.36 -8.58
N THR A 491 9.37 19.89 -8.38
CA THR A 491 8.31 19.26 -7.59
C THR A 491 7.12 18.89 -8.49
N THR A 492 6.30 17.93 -8.07
CA THR A 492 5.06 17.56 -8.78
C THR A 492 3.81 18.10 -8.08
N ASP A 493 3.98 18.76 -6.96
CA ASP A 493 2.94 19.44 -6.17
C ASP A 493 3.61 20.50 -5.28
N TYR A 494 2.80 21.28 -4.53
CA TYR A 494 3.33 22.23 -3.56
C TYR A 494 4.02 21.53 -2.39
N GLU A 495 5.19 22.04 -2.03
CA GLU A 495 5.94 21.62 -0.85
C GLU A 495 6.13 22.81 0.09
N GLU A 496 6.23 22.51 1.40
CA GLU A 496 6.55 23.51 2.42
C GLU A 496 8.06 23.49 2.66
N VAL A 497 8.70 24.64 2.38
CA VAL A 497 10.16 24.83 2.52
C VAL A 497 10.42 25.83 3.65
N PRO A 498 11.24 25.46 4.66
CA PRO A 498 11.64 26.40 5.72
C PRO A 498 12.29 27.64 5.13
N LEU A 499 11.97 28.81 5.70
CA LEU A 499 12.67 30.05 5.37
C LEU A 499 14.09 30.02 5.93
N ASP A 500 15.05 30.50 5.14
CA ASP A 500 16.39 30.78 5.61
C ASP A 500 16.38 31.85 6.73
N ALA A 501 17.35 31.78 7.61
CA ALA A 501 17.45 32.70 8.76
C ALA A 501 17.44 34.18 8.34
N ALA A 502 18.08 34.52 7.21
CA ALA A 502 18.11 35.87 6.66
C ALA A 502 16.71 36.34 6.19
N GLY A 503 16.01 35.51 5.43
CA GLY A 503 14.65 35.79 4.95
C GLY A 503 13.64 35.91 6.09
N LEU A 504 13.77 35.03 7.10
CA LEU A 504 12.92 35.08 8.29
C LEU A 504 13.15 36.37 9.10
N ALA A 505 14.40 36.80 9.24
CA ALA A 505 14.77 38.03 9.95
C ALA A 505 14.35 39.31 9.19
N ALA A 506 14.23 39.22 7.86
CA ALA A 506 13.81 40.35 7.01
C ALA A 506 12.29 40.62 7.04
N LEU A 507 11.50 39.64 7.48
CA LEU A 507 10.02 39.78 7.61
C LEU A 507 9.67 40.84 8.67
N LYS A 508 8.67 41.64 8.33
CA LYS A 508 8.15 42.69 9.25
C LYS A 508 6.64 42.75 9.20
N ALA A 509 6.03 43.21 10.27
CA ALA A 509 4.59 43.50 10.27
C ALA A 509 4.24 44.53 9.19
N GLY A 510 3.13 44.38 8.53
CA GLY A 510 2.68 45.23 7.44
C GLY A 510 3.25 44.83 6.08
N ARG A 511 3.73 45.83 5.29
CA ARG A 511 4.16 45.62 3.89
C ARG A 511 5.50 44.87 3.83
N ASN A 512 5.52 43.80 3.04
CA ASN A 512 6.71 43.05 2.64
C ASN A 512 6.70 42.84 1.14
N VAL A 513 7.87 42.55 0.58
CA VAL A 513 8.08 42.20 -0.83
C VAL A 513 8.62 40.77 -0.89
N ILE A 514 8.02 39.93 -1.71
CA ILE A 514 8.57 38.63 -2.13
C ILE A 514 9.03 38.75 -3.58
N ALA A 515 10.25 38.32 -3.85
CA ALA A 515 10.85 38.27 -5.16
C ALA A 515 11.31 36.84 -5.47
N VAL A 516 11.07 36.34 -6.66
CA VAL A 516 11.36 34.97 -7.06
C VAL A 516 12.03 34.97 -8.44
N HIS A 517 13.11 34.23 -8.58
CA HIS A 517 13.69 33.84 -9.85
C HIS A 517 13.50 32.34 -10.04
N CYS A 518 13.08 31.92 -11.22
CA CYS A 518 13.01 30.49 -11.58
C CYS A 518 13.71 30.27 -12.90
N HIS A 519 14.55 29.23 -12.95
CA HIS A 519 15.34 28.84 -14.12
C HIS A 519 14.88 27.47 -14.61
N GLN A 520 14.48 27.40 -15.87
CA GLN A 520 14.03 26.19 -16.54
C GLN A 520 15.15 25.57 -17.37
N THR A 521 15.31 24.25 -17.30
CA THR A 521 16.29 23.50 -18.11
C THR A 521 15.63 22.54 -19.10
N VAL A 522 14.80 21.61 -18.64
CA VAL A 522 14.13 20.61 -19.48
C VAL A 522 12.78 20.18 -18.88
N GLY A 523 11.86 19.71 -19.71
CA GLY A 523 10.63 19.06 -19.27
C GLY A 523 9.47 20.00 -19.04
N GLY A 524 8.77 19.84 -17.92
CA GLY A 524 7.70 20.72 -17.46
C GLY A 524 8.25 22.11 -17.12
N GLN A 525 7.37 23.07 -16.83
CA GLN A 525 7.78 24.43 -16.46
C GLN A 525 6.74 25.06 -15.56
N TYR A 526 7.12 25.39 -14.36
CA TYR A 526 6.18 26.01 -13.41
C TYR A 526 6.88 26.73 -12.26
N ILE A 527 6.29 27.82 -11.84
CA ILE A 527 6.63 28.50 -10.59
C ILE A 527 5.41 29.16 -9.96
N ASP A 528 5.19 28.86 -8.71
CA ASP A 528 4.24 29.57 -7.86
C ASP A 528 4.67 29.49 -6.39
N VAL A 529 4.49 30.58 -5.65
CA VAL A 529 5.01 30.73 -4.28
C VAL A 529 3.98 31.41 -3.42
N GLY A 530 3.68 30.80 -2.29
CA GLY A 530 2.95 31.36 -1.16
C GLY A 530 3.76 31.33 0.13
N LEU A 531 3.18 31.82 1.22
CA LEU A 531 3.74 31.76 2.56
C LEU A 531 2.69 31.22 3.52
N VAL A 532 3.07 30.25 4.32
CA VAL A 532 2.18 29.61 5.30
C VAL A 532 2.84 29.62 6.69
N GLU A 533 2.02 29.66 7.73
CA GLU A 533 2.45 29.31 9.09
C GLU A 533 2.02 27.87 9.38
N ILE A 534 2.97 27.05 9.80
CA ILE A 534 2.70 25.67 10.20
C ILE A 534 2.56 25.62 11.73
N GLU A 535 1.35 25.40 12.21
CA GLU A 535 1.08 25.17 13.62
C GLU A 535 1.47 23.74 13.97
N SER A 536 2.41 23.58 14.91
CA SER A 536 2.75 22.24 15.44
C SER A 536 1.47 21.63 16.02
N GLY A 537 1.00 20.52 15.45
CA GLY A 537 -0.09 19.73 16.03
C GLY A 537 0.30 19.33 17.46
N LYS A 538 -0.54 19.72 18.44
CA LYS A 538 -0.43 19.27 19.83
C LYS A 538 -0.87 17.83 19.96
#